data_d4aad6d40079332b7b6b49dfd4902b86
#
_entry.id   d4aad6d40079332b7b6b49dfd4902b86
#
_cell.length_a   1.000
_cell.length_b   1.000
_cell.length_c   1.000
_cell.angle_alpha   90.00
_cell.angle_beta   90.00
_cell.angle_gamma   90.00
#
_symmetry.space_group_name_H-M   'P 1'
#
loop_
_entity.id
_entity.type
_entity.pdbx_description
1 polymer ?
#
loop_
_entity_poly.entity_id
_entity_poly.type
_entity_poly.pdbx_seq_one_letter_code
_entity_poly.pdbx_strand_id
1 'polypeptide(L)'
;MNEMDEWVQDALDLIEWANGSADTPWGKVRAEAGHPEPFGLKYLGIGNEEKISPEFAERFRYMYKKIQEAHPEIVIIGTAGPGSHPENPDFEAGWQLADELGMPILDEHYYEPYTYFETSRQYDSYPRDRKTKVYLGEYAAKDKKLRDALAEALYLLHVERNGDVVSMTSYAPLFARKGATNWDPDLIYFDNERPFLTCSYYVQQMFGRSSGNYYYGDCVSFEGEKTNLQEQSVVLDTKSRTLYVKLCNASADVRKVNLDLSRFKGLKKRAVKTILSGQPEQENNYEEQPVAPVEESVTVGRKMTVDLQPYSFVMYTISLN
;
A
#
# COMPACT_ATOMS: atom_id res chain seq x y z
N MET A 1 -14.17 5.85 37.86
CA MET A 1 -13.23 5.50 36.77
C MET A 1 -14.08 5.14 35.55
N ASN A 2 -13.83 5.73 34.39
CA ASN A 2 -14.54 5.37 33.17
C ASN A 2 -14.15 3.91 32.82
N GLU A 3 -15.07 3.11 32.30
CA GLU A 3 -14.76 1.75 31.83
C GLU A 3 -13.64 1.70 30.77
N MET A 4 -13.42 2.84 30.06
CA MET A 4 -12.36 2.98 29.04
C MET A 4 -10.99 3.35 29.61
N ASP A 5 -10.87 3.65 30.91
CA ASP A 5 -9.59 4.09 31.49
C ASP A 5 -8.51 3.00 31.42
N GLU A 6 -8.91 1.73 31.58
CA GLU A 6 -8.00 0.57 31.46
C GLU A 6 -7.44 0.47 30.03
N TRP A 7 -8.30 0.54 29.01
CA TRP A 7 -7.89 0.49 27.60
C TRP A 7 -7.02 1.67 27.17
N VAL A 8 -7.30 2.85 27.73
CA VAL A 8 -6.43 4.02 27.52
C VAL A 8 -5.07 3.77 28.15
N GLN A 9 -5.03 3.22 29.38
CA GLN A 9 -3.75 2.93 30.05
C GLN A 9 -2.94 1.89 29.28
N ASP A 10 -3.55 0.82 28.74
CA ASP A 10 -2.89 -0.18 27.91
C ASP A 10 -2.25 0.45 26.67
N ALA A 11 -2.94 1.39 26.02
CA ALA A 11 -2.40 2.11 24.88
C ALA A 11 -1.21 3.00 25.26
N LEU A 12 -1.27 3.68 26.42
CA LEU A 12 -0.19 4.51 26.93
C LEU A 12 1.02 3.66 27.34
N ASP A 13 0.80 2.51 27.96
CA ASP A 13 1.82 1.54 28.32
C ASP A 13 2.53 0.98 27.09
N LEU A 14 1.78 0.69 26.01
CA LEU A 14 2.35 0.29 24.74
C LEU A 14 3.26 1.38 24.13
N ILE A 15 2.82 2.63 24.16
CA ILE A 15 3.62 3.76 23.66
C ILE A 15 4.89 3.91 24.51
N GLU A 16 4.78 3.83 25.85
CA GLU A 16 5.94 3.88 26.74
C GLU A 16 6.87 2.69 26.51
N TRP A 17 6.33 1.48 26.34
CA TRP A 17 7.14 0.31 26.00
C TRP A 17 7.90 0.51 24.69
N ALA A 18 7.27 1.04 23.66
CA ALA A 18 7.91 1.26 22.37
C ALA A 18 8.91 2.44 22.36
N ASN A 19 8.59 3.54 23.04
CA ASN A 19 9.29 4.82 22.89
C ASN A 19 9.93 5.34 24.18
N GLY A 20 9.54 4.82 25.35
CA GLY A 20 10.07 5.26 26.64
C GLY A 20 11.57 4.96 26.79
N SER A 21 12.25 5.77 27.61
CA SER A 21 13.64 5.50 27.96
C SER A 21 13.75 4.20 28.78
N ALA A 22 14.93 3.56 28.79
CA ALA A 22 15.18 2.36 29.58
C ALA A 22 15.02 2.55 31.12
N ASP A 23 14.84 3.80 31.57
CA ASP A 23 14.62 4.14 32.98
C ASP A 23 13.13 4.20 33.35
N THR A 24 12.21 4.20 32.35
CA THR A 24 10.77 4.16 32.59
C THR A 24 10.31 2.71 32.83
N PRO A 25 9.17 2.48 33.52
CA PRO A 25 8.68 1.14 33.83
C PRO A 25 8.63 0.22 32.60
N TRP A 26 7.95 0.62 31.52
CA TRP A 26 7.80 -0.19 30.33
C TRP A 26 9.01 -0.14 29.40
N GLY A 27 9.72 1.01 29.31
CA GLY A 27 10.99 1.09 28.60
C GLY A 27 12.06 0.17 29.19
N LYS A 28 12.06 -0.06 30.52
CA LYS A 28 12.92 -1.03 31.19
C LYS A 28 12.59 -2.47 30.76
N VAL A 29 11.31 -2.83 30.68
CA VAL A 29 10.87 -4.16 30.19
C VAL A 29 11.37 -4.41 28.76
N ARG A 30 11.26 -3.40 27.87
CA ARG A 30 11.84 -3.48 26.53
C ARG A 30 13.34 -3.69 26.54
N ALA A 31 14.07 -2.93 27.38
CA ALA A 31 15.52 -3.01 27.47
C ALA A 31 15.99 -4.39 28.01
N GLU A 32 15.32 -4.93 29.03
CA GLU A 32 15.58 -6.27 29.57
C GLU A 32 15.28 -7.39 28.55
N ALA A 33 14.36 -7.16 27.62
CA ALA A 33 14.12 -8.05 26.47
C ALA A 33 15.18 -7.94 25.35
N GLY A 34 16.24 -7.16 25.54
CA GLY A 34 17.37 -7.04 24.63
C GLY A 34 17.29 -5.83 23.68
N HIS A 35 16.35 -4.92 23.88
CA HIS A 35 16.14 -3.74 23.04
C HIS A 35 16.21 -2.44 23.86
N PRO A 36 17.43 -1.98 24.26
CA PRO A 36 17.58 -0.80 25.12
C PRO A 36 17.13 0.50 24.43
N GLU A 37 17.30 0.60 23.12
CA GLU A 37 16.93 1.80 22.37
C GLU A 37 15.43 1.81 22.01
N PRO A 38 14.75 2.98 22.01
CA PRO A 38 13.37 3.13 21.55
C PRO A 38 13.17 2.66 20.12
N PHE A 39 12.01 2.05 19.83
CA PHE A 39 11.64 1.64 18.47
C PHE A 39 11.21 2.80 17.58
N GLY A 40 10.83 3.93 18.16
CA GLY A 40 10.38 5.11 17.42
C GLY A 40 8.99 4.91 16.82
N LEU A 41 8.06 4.32 17.58
CA LEU A 41 6.65 4.20 17.21
C LEU A 41 6.09 5.58 16.88
N LYS A 42 5.46 5.72 15.71
CA LYS A 42 4.87 6.97 15.22
C LYS A 42 3.36 6.86 15.00
N TYR A 43 2.87 5.68 14.69
CA TYR A 43 1.49 5.43 14.30
C TYR A 43 0.87 4.42 15.25
N LEU A 44 -0.37 4.70 15.66
CA LEU A 44 -1.14 3.79 16.50
C LEU A 44 -2.56 3.68 15.92
N GLY A 45 -2.94 2.48 15.48
CA GLY A 45 -4.31 2.17 15.06
C GLY A 45 -5.21 1.96 16.28
N ILE A 46 -6.39 2.57 16.26
CA ILE A 46 -7.45 2.35 17.25
C ILE A 46 -8.67 1.84 16.51
N GLY A 47 -9.06 0.60 16.81
CA GLY A 47 -10.12 -0.10 16.12
C GLY A 47 -9.64 -0.88 14.89
N ASN A 48 -10.52 -1.75 14.40
CA ASN A 48 -10.32 -2.57 13.19
C ASN A 48 -11.67 -3.12 12.72
N GLU A 49 -12.22 -2.58 11.65
CA GLU A 49 -13.49 -3.06 11.05
C GLU A 49 -14.71 -3.08 11.98
N GLU A 50 -14.71 -2.29 13.06
CA GLU A 50 -15.89 -2.18 13.92
C GLU A 50 -17.01 -1.41 13.20
N LYS A 51 -18.25 -1.73 13.60
CA LYS A 51 -19.38 -0.87 13.30
C LYS A 51 -19.20 0.47 13.99
N ILE A 52 -19.38 1.55 13.25
CA ILE A 52 -19.27 2.91 13.77
C ILE A 52 -20.58 3.29 14.45
N SER A 53 -20.93 2.54 15.52
CA SER A 53 -22.10 2.86 16.33
C SER A 53 -21.88 4.11 17.19
N PRO A 54 -22.94 4.73 17.73
CA PRO A 54 -22.80 5.84 18.68
C PRO A 54 -21.90 5.51 19.87
N GLU A 55 -21.98 4.29 20.39
CA GLU A 55 -21.18 3.81 21.52
C GLU A 55 -19.71 3.66 21.11
N PHE A 56 -19.43 3.12 19.91
CA PHE A 56 -18.08 3.09 19.36
C PHE A 56 -17.51 4.51 19.23
N ALA A 57 -18.27 5.41 18.63
CA ALA A 57 -17.81 6.78 18.40
C ALA A 57 -17.53 7.52 19.73
N GLU A 58 -18.34 7.30 20.78
CA GLU A 58 -18.11 7.86 22.13
C GLU A 58 -16.80 7.33 22.72
N ARG A 59 -16.60 6.00 22.70
CA ARG A 59 -15.39 5.34 23.21
C ARG A 59 -14.15 5.76 22.44
N PHE A 60 -14.25 5.83 21.12
CA PHE A 60 -13.15 6.28 20.25
C PHE A 60 -12.73 7.73 20.57
N ARG A 61 -13.71 8.67 20.70
CA ARG A 61 -13.41 10.06 21.09
C ARG A 61 -12.70 10.14 22.43
N TYR A 62 -13.12 9.31 23.38
CA TYR A 62 -12.49 9.27 24.70
C TYR A 62 -11.02 8.83 24.61
N MET A 63 -10.76 7.70 23.97
CA MET A 63 -9.39 7.18 23.78
C MET A 63 -8.53 8.17 22.99
N TYR A 64 -9.03 8.64 21.85
CA TYR A 64 -8.33 9.59 20.98
C TYR A 64 -7.85 10.80 21.77
N LYS A 65 -8.76 11.45 22.53
CA LYS A 65 -8.45 12.62 23.33
C LYS A 65 -7.39 12.32 24.38
N LYS A 66 -7.53 11.23 25.11
CA LYS A 66 -6.60 10.85 26.20
C LYS A 66 -5.20 10.54 25.70
N ILE A 67 -5.11 9.82 24.60
CA ILE A 67 -3.79 9.49 24.00
C ILE A 67 -3.15 10.74 23.42
N GLN A 68 -3.91 11.59 22.71
CA GLN A 68 -3.36 12.84 22.15
C GLN A 68 -2.98 13.87 23.23
N GLU A 69 -3.64 13.89 24.40
CA GLU A 69 -3.24 14.71 25.54
C GLU A 69 -1.89 14.26 26.13
N ALA A 70 -1.64 12.95 26.19
CA ALA A 70 -0.42 12.37 26.73
C ALA A 70 0.73 12.31 25.71
N HIS A 71 0.42 11.98 24.44
CA HIS A 71 1.36 11.71 23.36
C HIS A 71 0.94 12.41 22.06
N PRO A 72 1.04 13.74 21.97
CA PRO A 72 0.66 14.50 20.78
C PRO A 72 1.54 14.17 19.55
N GLU A 73 2.70 13.56 19.76
CA GLU A 73 3.62 13.10 18.70
C GLU A 73 3.15 11.81 18.00
N ILE A 74 2.21 11.06 18.60
CA ILE A 74 1.68 9.82 18.02
C ILE A 74 0.53 10.15 17.05
N VAL A 75 0.66 9.67 15.84
CA VAL A 75 -0.39 9.75 14.83
C VAL A 75 -1.38 8.60 15.03
N ILE A 76 -2.60 8.94 15.45
CA ILE A 76 -3.67 7.95 15.59
C ILE A 76 -4.30 7.70 14.23
N ILE A 77 -4.49 6.42 13.92
CA ILE A 77 -5.22 5.93 12.74
C ILE A 77 -6.57 5.40 13.21
N GLY A 78 -7.66 5.96 12.68
CA GLY A 78 -9.02 5.46 12.92
C GLY A 78 -9.44 4.45 11.87
N THR A 79 -10.61 3.83 12.05
CA THR A 79 -11.20 2.86 11.10
C THR A 79 -12.40 3.45 10.38
N ALA A 80 -12.54 3.11 9.09
CA ALA A 80 -13.73 3.42 8.28
C ALA A 80 -14.83 2.35 8.40
N GLY A 81 -14.70 1.42 9.36
CA GLY A 81 -15.66 0.34 9.59
C GLY A 81 -15.34 -0.93 8.79
N PRO A 82 -16.28 -1.91 8.82
CA PRO A 82 -16.06 -3.26 8.29
C PRO A 82 -16.11 -3.35 6.75
N GLY A 83 -16.40 -2.28 6.06
CA GLY A 83 -16.46 -2.26 4.59
C GLY A 83 -16.36 -0.84 4.07
N SER A 84 -15.34 -0.58 3.28
CA SER A 84 -14.94 0.76 2.84
C SER A 84 -15.60 1.17 1.52
N HIS A 85 -16.91 0.96 1.40
CA HIS A 85 -17.70 1.40 0.24
C HIS A 85 -18.66 2.52 0.62
N PRO A 86 -18.87 3.53 -0.24
CA PRO A 86 -19.75 4.67 0.07
C PRO A 86 -21.20 4.29 0.42
N GLU A 87 -21.66 3.12 -0.01
CA GLU A 87 -22.98 2.59 0.33
C GLU A 87 -23.07 2.01 1.76
N ASN A 88 -21.91 1.77 2.39
CA ASN A 88 -21.85 1.27 3.76
C ASN A 88 -22.01 2.46 4.75
N PRO A 89 -23.01 2.47 5.63
CA PRO A 89 -23.22 3.57 6.58
C PRO A 89 -22.06 3.72 7.57
N ASP A 90 -21.34 2.65 7.90
CA ASP A 90 -20.15 2.72 8.76
C ASP A 90 -19.01 3.48 8.09
N PHE A 91 -18.84 3.35 6.78
CA PHE A 91 -17.84 4.10 6.01
C PHE A 91 -18.05 5.62 6.13
N GLU A 92 -19.28 6.08 5.87
CA GLU A 92 -19.61 7.50 6.01
C GLU A 92 -19.45 7.97 7.46
N ALA A 93 -19.93 7.20 8.45
CA ALA A 93 -19.81 7.54 9.86
C ALA A 93 -18.34 7.59 10.34
N GLY A 94 -17.49 6.69 9.86
CA GLY A 94 -16.04 6.71 10.11
C GLY A 94 -15.38 7.97 9.58
N TRP A 95 -15.70 8.37 8.35
CA TRP A 95 -15.21 9.62 7.77
C TRP A 95 -15.71 10.87 8.50
N GLN A 96 -16.99 10.89 8.92
CA GLN A 96 -17.53 11.99 9.72
C GLN A 96 -16.81 12.12 11.08
N LEU A 97 -16.54 10.99 11.75
CA LEU A 97 -15.79 10.96 13.01
C LEU A 97 -14.35 11.45 12.81
N ALA A 98 -13.72 11.06 11.70
CA ALA A 98 -12.38 11.50 11.36
C ALA A 98 -12.30 13.02 11.14
N ASP A 99 -13.22 13.57 10.36
CA ASP A 99 -13.33 15.01 10.12
C ASP A 99 -13.62 15.80 11.40
N GLU A 100 -14.53 15.30 12.26
CA GLU A 100 -14.87 15.90 13.55
C GLU A 100 -13.65 16.02 14.47
N LEU A 101 -12.85 14.96 14.57
CA LEU A 101 -11.68 14.91 15.44
C LEU A 101 -10.42 15.51 14.78
N GLY A 102 -10.48 15.86 13.51
CA GLY A 102 -9.32 16.29 12.74
C GLY A 102 -8.24 15.21 12.66
N MET A 103 -8.64 13.93 12.60
CA MET A 103 -7.70 12.81 12.52
C MET A 103 -6.83 12.94 11.28
N PRO A 104 -5.53 12.66 11.39
CA PRO A 104 -4.64 12.73 10.23
C PRO A 104 -4.83 11.58 9.25
N ILE A 105 -5.23 10.39 9.71
CA ILE A 105 -5.32 9.16 8.89
C ILE A 105 -6.54 8.35 9.28
N LEU A 106 -7.24 7.82 8.26
CA LEU A 106 -8.34 6.87 8.39
C LEU A 106 -8.04 5.61 7.58
N ASP A 107 -8.30 4.45 8.17
CA ASP A 107 -8.03 3.14 7.59
C ASP A 107 -9.22 2.63 6.78
N GLU A 108 -8.96 2.22 5.54
CA GLU A 108 -9.92 1.66 4.59
C GLU A 108 -9.50 0.27 4.14
N HIS A 109 -10.45 -0.68 4.04
CA HIS A 109 -10.20 -2.06 3.67
C HIS A 109 -10.99 -2.48 2.44
N TYR A 110 -10.34 -3.20 1.49
CA TYR A 110 -10.93 -3.65 0.23
C TYR A 110 -10.52 -5.07 -0.12
N TYR A 111 -11.41 -6.03 0.11
CA TYR A 111 -11.25 -7.43 -0.33
C TYR A 111 -12.22 -7.69 -1.48
N GLU A 112 -11.75 -7.50 -2.72
CA GLU A 112 -12.61 -7.42 -3.88
C GLU A 112 -12.15 -8.33 -5.03
N PRO A 113 -13.03 -8.72 -5.97
CA PRO A 113 -12.59 -9.41 -7.18
C PRO A 113 -11.65 -8.52 -8.01
N TYR A 114 -10.77 -9.15 -8.81
CA TYR A 114 -9.81 -8.44 -9.66
C TYR A 114 -10.45 -7.34 -10.54
N THR A 115 -11.70 -7.56 -11.00
CA THR A 115 -12.45 -6.59 -11.81
C THR A 115 -12.71 -5.26 -11.09
N TYR A 116 -12.80 -5.27 -9.75
CA TYR A 116 -12.89 -4.05 -8.96
C TYR A 116 -11.58 -3.25 -9.06
N PHE A 117 -10.45 -3.90 -8.84
CA PHE A 117 -9.14 -3.24 -8.88
C PHE A 117 -8.77 -2.73 -10.29
N GLU A 118 -9.22 -3.41 -11.35
CA GLU A 118 -9.06 -2.94 -12.74
C GLU A 118 -9.83 -1.65 -13.02
N THR A 119 -10.99 -1.47 -12.39
CA THR A 119 -11.92 -0.40 -12.73
C THR A 119 -12.01 0.71 -11.72
N SER A 120 -11.68 0.44 -10.45
CA SER A 120 -11.82 1.41 -9.37
C SER A 120 -10.88 2.60 -9.55
N ARG A 121 -11.45 3.80 -9.37
CA ARG A 121 -10.77 5.10 -9.43
C ARG A 121 -11.27 6.01 -8.32
N GLN A 122 -11.68 5.42 -7.17
CA GLN A 122 -12.35 6.14 -6.08
C GLN A 122 -11.56 7.34 -5.57
N TYR A 123 -10.25 7.22 -5.44
CA TYR A 123 -9.41 8.29 -4.90
C TYR A 123 -9.32 9.53 -5.80
N ASP A 124 -9.69 9.44 -7.09
CA ASP A 124 -9.78 10.60 -7.98
C ASP A 124 -10.89 11.58 -7.54
N SER A 125 -11.91 11.08 -6.82
CA SER A 125 -13.06 11.86 -6.35
C SER A 125 -12.91 12.43 -4.93
N TYR A 126 -11.89 12.02 -4.18
CA TYR A 126 -11.68 12.48 -2.81
C TYR A 126 -11.29 13.96 -2.77
N PRO A 127 -11.85 14.75 -1.81
CA PRO A 127 -11.48 16.16 -1.65
C PRO A 127 -9.99 16.33 -1.38
N ARG A 128 -9.30 17.12 -2.21
CA ARG A 128 -7.84 17.32 -2.10
C ARG A 128 -7.43 18.17 -0.89
N ASP A 129 -8.33 19.03 -0.42
CA ASP A 129 -8.15 19.91 0.74
C ASP A 129 -8.46 19.21 2.08
N ARG A 130 -9.00 17.96 2.05
CA ARG A 130 -9.26 17.19 3.26
C ARG A 130 -7.95 16.89 3.98
N LYS A 131 -7.90 17.17 5.29
CA LYS A 131 -6.72 16.94 6.13
C LYS A 131 -6.48 15.46 6.39
N THR A 132 -7.55 14.71 6.64
CA THR A 132 -7.50 13.27 6.84
C THR A 132 -7.11 12.56 5.56
N LYS A 133 -6.04 11.77 5.61
CA LYS A 133 -5.56 10.94 4.50
C LYS A 133 -5.98 9.50 4.68
N VAL A 134 -6.00 8.77 3.58
CA VAL A 134 -6.31 7.34 3.60
C VAL A 134 -5.05 6.55 3.96
N TYR A 135 -5.21 5.59 4.85
CA TYR A 135 -4.41 4.40 4.93
C TYR A 135 -5.20 3.26 4.30
N LEU A 136 -4.74 2.73 3.18
CA LEU A 136 -5.28 1.52 2.59
C LEU A 136 -4.67 0.34 3.36
N GLY A 137 -5.24 0.05 4.55
CA GLY A 137 -4.60 -0.81 5.54
C GLY A 137 -4.74 -2.29 5.26
N GLU A 138 -5.84 -2.67 4.57
CA GLU A 138 -6.02 -4.03 4.11
C GLU A 138 -6.62 -4.04 2.70
N TYR A 139 -6.01 -4.76 1.79
CA TYR A 139 -6.59 -5.03 0.47
C TYR A 139 -5.98 -6.27 -0.16
N ALA A 140 -6.78 -6.99 -0.92
CA ALA A 140 -6.37 -8.08 -1.77
C ALA A 140 -7.42 -8.35 -2.84
N ALA A 141 -6.99 -8.75 -4.05
CA ALA A 141 -7.84 -9.43 -5.00
C ALA A 141 -8.18 -10.84 -4.48
N LYS A 142 -9.38 -11.36 -4.83
CA LYS A 142 -9.92 -12.59 -4.22
C LYS A 142 -9.34 -13.90 -4.77
N ASP A 143 -8.27 -13.85 -5.59
CA ASP A 143 -7.60 -15.02 -6.15
C ASP A 143 -6.06 -14.82 -6.15
N LYS A 144 -5.26 -15.85 -6.51
CA LYS A 144 -3.77 -15.83 -6.47
C LYS A 144 -3.13 -15.79 -7.85
N LYS A 145 -3.93 -15.60 -8.89
CA LYS A 145 -3.47 -15.65 -10.27
C LYS A 145 -2.73 -14.39 -10.69
N LEU A 146 -1.98 -14.49 -11.78
CA LEU A 146 -1.29 -13.33 -12.34
C LEU A 146 -2.26 -12.19 -12.70
N ARG A 147 -3.49 -12.48 -13.18
CA ARG A 147 -4.48 -11.45 -13.48
C ARG A 147 -4.87 -10.63 -12.23
N ASP A 148 -4.97 -11.30 -11.07
CA ASP A 148 -5.30 -10.64 -9.80
C ASP A 148 -4.15 -9.72 -9.38
N ALA A 149 -2.92 -10.18 -9.48
CA ALA A 149 -1.73 -9.39 -9.22
C ALA A 149 -1.59 -8.18 -10.18
N LEU A 150 -1.93 -8.34 -11.46
CA LEU A 150 -1.92 -7.23 -12.43
C LEU A 150 -3.03 -6.21 -12.15
N ALA A 151 -4.21 -6.66 -11.71
CA ALA A 151 -5.28 -5.77 -11.27
C ALA A 151 -4.87 -4.96 -10.04
N GLU A 152 -4.22 -5.60 -9.07
CA GLU A 152 -3.61 -4.90 -7.92
C GLU A 152 -2.52 -3.92 -8.36
N ALA A 153 -1.70 -4.26 -9.36
CA ALA A 153 -0.72 -3.35 -9.92
C ALA A 153 -1.37 -2.11 -10.56
N LEU A 154 -2.45 -2.28 -11.34
CA LEU A 154 -3.23 -1.16 -11.90
C LEU A 154 -3.76 -0.26 -10.79
N TYR A 155 -4.28 -0.85 -9.71
CA TYR A 155 -4.81 -0.12 -8.56
C TYR A 155 -3.72 0.64 -7.80
N LEU A 156 -2.56 0.03 -7.56
CA LEU A 156 -1.43 0.70 -6.91
C LEU A 156 -0.84 1.84 -7.75
N LEU A 157 -0.84 1.72 -9.09
CA LEU A 157 -0.47 2.82 -9.97
C LEU A 157 -1.45 4.00 -9.84
N HIS A 158 -2.74 3.70 -9.69
CA HIS A 158 -3.76 4.68 -9.37
C HIS A 158 -3.56 5.31 -7.98
N VAL A 159 -3.20 4.50 -6.97
CA VAL A 159 -2.88 4.98 -5.61
C VAL A 159 -1.68 5.93 -5.64
N GLU A 160 -0.59 5.60 -6.33
CA GLU A 160 0.57 6.49 -6.46
C GLU A 160 0.21 7.83 -7.12
N ARG A 161 -0.69 7.83 -8.10
CA ARG A 161 -1.22 9.07 -8.70
C ARG A 161 -1.95 9.94 -7.69
N ASN A 162 -2.54 9.32 -6.67
CA ASN A 162 -3.32 9.93 -5.61
C ASN A 162 -2.55 10.00 -4.27
N GLY A 163 -1.23 10.12 -4.29
CA GLY A 163 -0.40 10.20 -3.10
C GLY A 163 -0.65 11.43 -2.21
N ASP A 164 -1.44 12.39 -2.68
CA ASP A 164 -1.97 13.51 -1.89
C ASP A 164 -3.25 13.14 -1.10
N VAL A 165 -3.88 12.01 -1.41
CA VAL A 165 -5.05 11.43 -0.72
C VAL A 165 -4.64 10.20 0.09
N VAL A 166 -3.91 9.26 -0.52
CA VAL A 166 -3.49 8.01 0.12
C VAL A 166 -2.06 8.15 0.64
N SER A 167 -1.89 8.01 1.95
CA SER A 167 -0.58 8.16 2.61
C SER A 167 0.19 6.85 2.75
N MET A 168 -0.51 5.73 2.93
CA MET A 168 0.09 4.41 3.16
C MET A 168 -0.77 3.31 2.56
N THR A 169 -0.14 2.16 2.26
CA THR A 169 -0.84 0.94 1.84
C THR A 169 -0.22 -0.29 2.50
N SER A 170 -1.03 -1.29 2.84
CA SER A 170 -0.59 -2.60 3.31
C SER A 170 -1.45 -3.69 2.69
N TYR A 171 -0.82 -4.70 2.13
CA TYR A 171 -1.53 -5.90 1.69
C TYR A 171 -1.90 -6.76 2.90
N ALA A 172 -3.08 -7.36 2.88
CA ALA A 172 -3.53 -8.31 3.89
C ALA A 172 -4.42 -9.41 3.27
N PRO A 173 -4.44 -10.63 3.88
CA PRO A 173 -3.53 -11.13 4.92
C PRO A 173 -2.11 -11.38 4.40
N LEU A 174 -1.13 -11.34 5.31
CA LEU A 174 0.28 -11.41 4.92
C LEU A 174 0.84 -12.83 4.86
N PHE A 175 0.55 -13.67 5.85
CA PHE A 175 1.16 -14.99 6.02
C PHE A 175 0.16 -16.11 6.19
N ALA A 176 0.37 -17.21 5.43
CA ALA A 176 -0.38 -18.44 5.56
C ALA A 176 0.52 -19.66 5.78
N ARG A 177 0.37 -20.33 6.92
CA ARG A 177 1.03 -21.61 7.14
C ARG A 177 0.25 -22.73 6.45
N LYS A 178 0.94 -23.57 5.68
CA LYS A 178 0.36 -24.73 5.00
C LYS A 178 -0.44 -25.62 5.96
N GLY A 179 -1.72 -25.83 5.65
CA GLY A 179 -2.62 -26.66 6.47
C GLY A 179 -3.11 -26.01 7.76
N ALA A 180 -2.85 -24.72 8.00
CA ALA A 180 -3.24 -24.00 9.21
C ALA A 180 -3.67 -22.55 8.91
N THR A 181 -4.36 -22.32 7.79
CA THR A 181 -4.99 -21.04 7.46
C THR A 181 -6.48 -21.21 7.28
N ASN A 182 -7.26 -20.21 7.70
CA ASN A 182 -8.70 -20.12 7.50
C ASN A 182 -9.08 -19.11 6.42
N TRP A 183 -8.10 -18.45 5.81
CA TRP A 183 -8.27 -17.43 4.78
C TRP A 183 -7.47 -17.78 3.53
N ASP A 184 -7.98 -17.40 2.35
CA ASP A 184 -7.33 -17.53 1.06
C ASP A 184 -7.90 -16.45 0.11
N PRO A 185 -7.09 -15.61 -0.55
CA PRO A 185 -5.62 -15.68 -0.61
C PRO A 185 -4.89 -14.97 0.53
N ASP A 186 -3.65 -15.40 0.77
CA ASP A 186 -2.65 -14.70 1.56
C ASP A 186 -1.46 -14.31 0.64
N LEU A 187 -0.59 -13.41 1.07
CA LEU A 187 0.52 -12.93 0.23
C LEU A 187 1.68 -13.92 0.16
N ILE A 188 2.05 -14.51 1.30
CA ILE A 188 3.19 -15.41 1.47
C ILE A 188 2.71 -16.69 2.14
N TYR A 189 2.83 -17.79 1.45
CA TYR A 189 2.57 -19.11 2.01
C TYR A 189 3.88 -19.76 2.46
N PHE A 190 3.85 -20.52 3.54
CA PHE A 190 5.03 -21.22 4.04
C PHE A 190 4.69 -22.56 4.71
N ASP A 191 5.65 -23.46 4.69
CA ASP A 191 5.66 -24.64 5.53
C ASP A 191 6.89 -24.62 6.47
N ASN A 192 7.29 -25.77 7.01
CA ASN A 192 8.45 -25.81 7.93
C ASN A 192 9.80 -25.70 7.19
N GLU A 193 9.82 -25.81 5.89
CA GLU A 193 11.04 -25.89 5.08
C GLU A 193 11.25 -24.66 4.19
N ARG A 194 10.15 -24.16 3.58
CA ARG A 194 10.25 -23.09 2.57
C ARG A 194 8.97 -22.26 2.46
N PRO A 195 9.08 -20.97 2.08
CA PRO A 195 7.96 -20.20 1.61
C PRO A 195 7.71 -20.42 0.12
N PHE A 196 6.48 -20.16 -0.35
CA PHE A 196 6.26 -19.73 -1.72
C PHE A 196 5.63 -18.33 -1.77
N LEU A 197 5.98 -17.58 -2.80
CA LEU A 197 5.61 -16.19 -2.99
C LEU A 197 4.54 -16.12 -4.09
N THR A 198 3.39 -15.53 -3.79
CA THR A 198 2.31 -15.37 -4.77
C THR A 198 2.68 -14.39 -5.88
N CYS A 199 1.89 -14.33 -6.96
CA CYS A 199 2.05 -13.31 -7.99
C CYS A 199 1.89 -11.89 -7.39
N SER A 200 0.91 -11.70 -6.50
CA SER A 200 0.68 -10.46 -5.76
C SER A 200 1.87 -10.04 -4.90
N TYR A 201 2.59 -10.99 -4.27
CA TYR A 201 3.82 -10.68 -3.53
C TYR A 201 4.84 -9.91 -4.37
N TYR A 202 5.04 -10.33 -5.61
CA TYR A 202 6.02 -9.66 -6.48
C TYR A 202 5.59 -8.27 -6.87
N VAL A 203 4.29 -8.03 -7.07
CA VAL A 203 3.75 -6.68 -7.28
C VAL A 203 4.01 -5.82 -6.05
N GLN A 204 3.66 -6.30 -4.85
CA GLN A 204 3.91 -5.58 -3.59
C GLN A 204 5.39 -5.29 -3.38
N GLN A 205 6.28 -6.26 -3.67
CA GLN A 205 7.73 -6.09 -3.59
C GLN A 205 8.24 -5.00 -4.54
N MET A 206 7.75 -5.00 -5.79
CA MET A 206 8.16 -4.01 -6.79
C MET A 206 7.74 -2.60 -6.36
N PHE A 207 6.52 -2.41 -5.83
CA PHE A 207 6.08 -1.11 -5.31
C PHE A 207 6.82 -0.72 -4.03
N GLY A 208 6.93 -1.61 -3.06
CA GLY A 208 7.56 -1.34 -1.76
C GLY A 208 9.05 -0.96 -1.86
N ARG A 209 9.73 -1.39 -2.92
CA ARG A 209 11.15 -1.05 -3.19
C ARG A 209 11.35 0.13 -4.12
N SER A 210 10.29 0.71 -4.66
CA SER A 210 10.36 1.74 -5.70
C SER A 210 9.41 2.90 -5.45
N SER A 211 9.24 3.29 -4.19
CA SER A 211 8.49 4.49 -3.82
C SER A 211 9.28 5.76 -4.13
N GLY A 212 8.57 6.85 -4.37
CA GLY A 212 9.15 8.17 -4.58
C GLY A 212 8.36 9.23 -3.80
N ASN A 213 8.93 10.42 -3.70
CA ASN A 213 8.29 11.54 -3.02
C ASN A 213 7.75 12.62 -3.99
N TYR A 214 7.93 12.43 -5.30
CA TYR A 214 7.31 13.25 -6.34
C TYR A 214 6.72 12.38 -7.44
N TYR A 215 5.47 12.64 -7.81
CA TYR A 215 4.77 12.01 -8.93
C TYR A 215 4.73 12.91 -10.16
N TYR A 216 4.89 12.32 -11.36
CA TYR A 216 4.86 13.00 -12.66
C TYR A 216 3.88 12.32 -13.61
N GLY A 217 2.69 12.89 -13.76
CA GLY A 217 1.59 12.30 -14.55
C GLY A 217 1.68 12.46 -16.06
N ASP A 218 2.56 13.34 -16.56
CA ASP A 218 2.65 13.78 -17.96
C ASP A 218 3.82 13.19 -18.74
N CYS A 219 4.55 12.23 -18.14
CA CYS A 219 5.73 11.60 -18.74
C CYS A 219 5.41 10.42 -19.66
N VAL A 220 4.20 9.88 -19.59
CA VAL A 220 3.81 8.63 -20.27
C VAL A 220 2.51 8.82 -21.01
N SER A 221 2.43 8.30 -22.24
CA SER A 221 1.19 8.20 -23.00
C SER A 221 1.08 6.85 -23.71
N PHE A 222 -0.10 6.25 -23.68
CA PHE A 222 -0.41 5.03 -24.43
C PHE A 222 -0.95 5.41 -25.81
N GLU A 223 -0.54 4.68 -26.85
CA GLU A 223 -1.13 4.81 -28.18
C GLU A 223 -2.46 4.05 -28.26
N GLY A 224 -3.38 4.56 -29.06
CA GLY A 224 -4.70 3.95 -29.28
C GLY A 224 -5.73 4.30 -28.20
N GLU A 225 -6.75 3.46 -28.07
CA GLU A 225 -7.85 3.68 -27.15
C GLU A 225 -7.42 3.47 -25.69
N LYS A 226 -7.80 4.41 -24.82
CA LYS A 226 -7.58 4.31 -23.39
C LYS A 226 -8.53 3.27 -22.79
N THR A 227 -7.98 2.29 -22.07
CA THR A 227 -8.74 1.25 -21.36
C THR A 227 -8.39 1.25 -19.86
N ASN A 228 -9.22 0.60 -19.07
CA ASN A 228 -8.92 0.39 -17.64
C ASN A 228 -7.83 -0.67 -17.38
N LEU A 229 -7.45 -1.43 -18.43
CA LEU A 229 -6.45 -2.50 -18.36
C LEU A 229 -5.03 -1.99 -18.62
N GLN A 230 -4.82 -0.68 -18.60
CA GLN A 230 -3.51 -0.06 -18.76
C GLN A 230 -3.37 1.16 -17.84
N GLU A 231 -2.26 1.26 -17.13
CA GLU A 231 -1.97 2.37 -16.22
C GLU A 231 -0.46 2.59 -16.10
N GLN A 232 -0.08 3.75 -15.61
CA GLN A 232 1.31 4.13 -15.43
C GLN A 232 1.53 4.94 -14.15
N SER A 233 2.77 4.94 -13.67
CA SER A 233 3.26 5.87 -12.66
C SER A 233 4.71 6.23 -12.95
N VAL A 234 5.04 7.49 -12.80
CA VAL A 234 6.42 7.97 -12.80
C VAL A 234 6.67 8.69 -11.50
N VAL A 235 7.52 8.13 -10.65
CA VAL A 235 7.86 8.70 -9.36
C VAL A 235 9.36 8.91 -9.21
N LEU A 236 9.74 10.00 -8.57
CA LEU A 236 11.13 10.34 -8.26
C LEU A 236 11.37 10.21 -6.76
N ASP A 237 12.32 9.39 -6.36
CA ASP A 237 12.94 9.47 -5.04
C ASP A 237 14.09 10.47 -5.08
N THR A 238 13.87 11.63 -4.48
CA THR A 238 14.89 12.70 -4.46
C THR A 238 16.08 12.38 -3.57
N LYS A 239 15.91 11.50 -2.58
CA LYS A 239 16.99 11.12 -1.65
C LYS A 239 18.01 10.21 -2.36
N SER A 240 17.54 9.16 -3.03
CA SER A 240 18.39 8.27 -3.81
C SER A 240 18.69 8.79 -5.22
N ARG A 241 17.99 9.85 -5.65
CA ARG A 241 18.03 10.39 -7.03
C ARG A 241 17.69 9.32 -8.07
N THR A 242 16.65 8.55 -7.78
CA THR A 242 16.19 7.46 -8.63
C THR A 242 14.80 7.75 -9.17
N LEU A 243 14.66 7.63 -10.48
CA LEU A 243 13.38 7.73 -11.17
C LEU A 243 12.86 6.30 -11.41
N TYR A 244 11.63 6.04 -10.96
CA TYR A 244 10.92 4.81 -11.24
C TYR A 244 9.80 5.08 -12.24
N VAL A 245 9.83 4.36 -13.37
CA VAL A 245 8.76 4.39 -14.37
C VAL A 245 8.08 3.03 -14.35
N LYS A 246 6.82 3.00 -13.94
CA LYS A 246 6.02 1.79 -13.79
C LYS A 246 4.91 1.78 -14.83
N LEU A 247 4.76 0.67 -15.54
CA LEU A 247 3.81 0.48 -16.62
C LEU A 247 3.10 -0.85 -16.45
N CYS A 248 1.78 -0.87 -16.46
CA CYS A 248 0.97 -2.09 -16.42
C CYS A 248 0.12 -2.24 -17.66
N ASN A 249 0.08 -3.47 -18.21
CA ASN A 249 -0.80 -3.91 -19.27
C ASN A 249 -1.45 -5.24 -18.87
N ALA A 250 -2.68 -5.20 -18.40
CA ALA A 250 -3.46 -6.38 -18.04
C ALA A 250 -4.30 -6.91 -19.22
N SER A 251 -4.13 -6.36 -20.44
CA SER A 251 -4.87 -6.80 -21.64
C SER A 251 -4.12 -7.88 -22.43
N ALA A 252 -4.85 -8.56 -23.32
CA ALA A 252 -4.30 -9.57 -24.23
C ALA A 252 -3.50 -8.99 -25.41
N ASP A 253 -3.53 -7.68 -25.61
CA ASP A 253 -2.90 -7.00 -26.73
C ASP A 253 -1.60 -6.33 -26.32
N VAL A 254 -0.63 -6.26 -27.24
CA VAL A 254 0.55 -5.40 -27.07
C VAL A 254 0.10 -3.93 -27.04
N ARG A 255 0.61 -3.17 -26.07
CA ARG A 255 0.35 -1.73 -25.96
C ARG A 255 1.62 -0.94 -26.24
N LYS A 256 1.53 -0.03 -27.18
CA LYS A 256 2.62 0.88 -27.49
C LYS A 256 2.56 2.08 -26.56
N VAL A 257 3.70 2.37 -25.90
CA VAL A 257 3.82 3.39 -24.86
C VAL A 257 4.93 4.36 -25.21
N ASN A 258 4.61 5.64 -25.22
CA ASN A 258 5.56 6.73 -25.42
C ASN A 258 5.97 7.33 -24.08
N LEU A 259 7.28 7.41 -23.86
CA LEU A 259 7.90 7.98 -22.68
C LEU A 259 8.61 9.27 -23.03
N ASP A 260 8.30 10.38 -22.34
CA ASP A 260 9.04 11.63 -22.42
C ASP A 260 9.66 11.97 -21.06
N LEU A 261 10.93 11.63 -20.90
CA LEU A 261 11.71 11.87 -19.70
C LEU A 261 12.62 13.11 -19.83
N SER A 262 12.38 13.97 -20.82
CA SER A 262 13.26 15.12 -21.18
C SER A 262 13.40 16.13 -20.04
N ARG A 263 12.42 16.24 -19.15
CA ARG A 263 12.47 17.13 -17.97
C ARG A 263 13.51 16.73 -16.94
N PHE A 264 13.91 15.45 -16.87
CA PHE A 264 14.85 14.96 -15.87
C PHE A 264 16.28 15.21 -16.33
N LYS A 265 16.96 16.18 -15.67
CA LYS A 265 18.37 16.43 -15.91
C LYS A 265 19.22 15.33 -15.29
N GLY A 266 20.31 14.97 -15.96
CA GLY A 266 21.24 13.95 -15.44
C GLY A 266 20.75 12.51 -15.58
N LEU A 267 19.73 12.23 -16.39
CA LEU A 267 19.22 10.88 -16.64
C LEU A 267 20.35 9.99 -17.20
N LYS A 268 20.68 8.91 -16.47
CA LYS A 268 21.66 7.92 -16.91
C LYS A 268 21.04 7.05 -18.01
N LYS A 269 21.83 6.78 -19.06
CA LYS A 269 21.37 5.99 -20.20
C LYS A 269 21.17 4.49 -19.86
N ARG A 270 21.90 3.97 -18.87
CA ARG A 270 21.76 2.58 -18.42
C ARG A 270 20.78 2.52 -17.27
N ALA A 271 19.79 1.64 -17.39
CA ALA A 271 18.75 1.41 -16.41
C ALA A 271 18.55 -0.09 -16.17
N VAL A 272 17.90 -0.42 -15.05
CA VAL A 272 17.38 -1.77 -14.80
C VAL A 272 15.91 -1.75 -15.21
N LYS A 273 15.51 -2.76 -15.99
CA LYS A 273 14.11 -3.02 -16.32
C LYS A 273 13.70 -4.32 -15.64
N THR A 274 12.72 -4.25 -14.75
CA THR A 274 12.12 -5.40 -14.05
C THR A 274 10.78 -5.72 -14.70
N ILE A 275 10.55 -6.98 -15.05
CA ILE A 275 9.34 -7.44 -15.76
C ILE A 275 8.70 -8.56 -14.96
N LEU A 276 7.43 -8.39 -14.59
CA LEU A 276 6.57 -9.47 -14.10
C LEU A 276 5.53 -9.76 -15.20
N SER A 277 5.51 -10.97 -15.74
CA SER A 277 4.59 -11.35 -16.83
C SER A 277 4.35 -12.84 -16.87
N GLY A 278 3.29 -13.25 -17.59
CA GLY A 278 2.92 -14.64 -17.77
C GLY A 278 1.53 -14.76 -18.41
N GLN A 279 0.91 -15.93 -18.27
CA GLN A 279 -0.49 -16.10 -18.66
C GLN A 279 -1.40 -15.67 -17.50
N PRO A 280 -2.57 -15.06 -17.74
CA PRO A 280 -3.43 -14.49 -16.71
C PRO A 280 -3.90 -15.51 -15.65
N GLU A 281 -4.05 -16.78 -16.04
CA GLU A 281 -4.49 -17.87 -15.16
C GLU A 281 -3.34 -18.57 -14.41
N GLN A 282 -2.09 -18.19 -14.64
CA GLN A 282 -0.95 -18.75 -13.89
C GLN A 282 -0.97 -18.31 -12.44
N GLU A 283 -0.64 -19.22 -11.55
CA GLU A 283 -0.42 -18.95 -10.13
C GLU A 283 0.86 -19.64 -9.64
N ASN A 284 1.43 -19.14 -8.58
CA ASN A 284 2.53 -19.78 -7.87
C ASN A 284 1.97 -20.66 -6.73
N ASN A 285 2.60 -21.81 -6.52
CA ASN A 285 2.25 -22.75 -5.46
C ASN A 285 3.50 -23.45 -4.89
N TYR A 286 3.33 -24.47 -4.05
CA TYR A 286 4.47 -25.20 -3.45
C TYR A 286 5.25 -26.06 -4.43
N GLU A 287 4.62 -26.53 -5.51
CA GLU A 287 5.23 -27.38 -6.52
C GLU A 287 5.97 -26.57 -7.57
N GLU A 288 5.37 -25.46 -8.01
CA GLU A 288 5.93 -24.63 -9.07
C GLU A 288 5.67 -23.13 -8.83
N GLN A 289 6.61 -22.30 -9.26
CA GLN A 289 6.52 -20.85 -9.19
C GLN A 289 6.85 -20.27 -10.57
N PRO A 290 5.92 -20.40 -11.55
CA PRO A 290 6.16 -19.97 -12.93
C PRO A 290 6.23 -18.46 -13.12
N VAL A 291 5.71 -17.69 -12.17
CA VAL A 291 5.64 -16.24 -12.23
C VAL A 291 6.61 -15.62 -11.22
N ALA A 292 7.65 -14.98 -11.73
CA ALA A 292 8.61 -14.23 -10.93
C ALA A 292 9.16 -13.05 -11.75
N PRO A 293 9.61 -11.96 -11.11
CA PRO A 293 10.22 -10.85 -11.81
C PRO A 293 11.54 -11.25 -12.48
N VAL A 294 11.74 -10.76 -13.70
CA VAL A 294 12.99 -10.89 -14.43
C VAL A 294 13.61 -9.50 -14.59
N GLU A 295 14.89 -9.38 -14.30
CA GLU A 295 15.63 -8.12 -14.45
C GLU A 295 16.56 -8.16 -15.66
N GLU A 296 16.58 -7.07 -16.41
CA GLU A 296 17.48 -6.86 -17.52
C GLU A 296 18.09 -5.45 -17.50
N SER A 297 19.36 -5.35 -17.95
CA SER A 297 20.01 -4.06 -18.13
C SER A 297 19.65 -3.50 -19.49
N VAL A 298 19.05 -2.32 -19.53
CA VAL A 298 18.57 -1.70 -20.78
C VAL A 298 19.15 -0.30 -20.96
N THR A 299 19.14 0.17 -22.22
CA THR A 299 19.46 1.56 -22.54
C THR A 299 18.16 2.37 -22.64
N VAL A 300 18.08 3.47 -21.90
CA VAL A 300 16.96 4.40 -21.93
C VAL A 300 17.35 5.73 -22.56
N GLY A 301 16.41 6.33 -23.27
CA GLY A 301 16.54 7.68 -23.84
C GLY A 301 15.68 8.69 -23.11
N ARG A 302 15.88 9.98 -23.40
CA ARG A 302 14.99 11.04 -22.92
C ARG A 302 13.58 10.93 -23.52
N LYS A 303 13.48 10.44 -24.75
CA LYS A 303 12.24 10.09 -25.43
C LYS A 303 12.41 8.69 -26.01
N MET A 304 11.45 7.84 -25.77
CA MET A 304 11.46 6.49 -26.30
C MET A 304 10.03 5.93 -26.41
N THR A 305 9.85 5.02 -27.36
CA THR A 305 8.63 4.23 -27.48
C THR A 305 8.94 2.79 -27.11
N VAL A 306 8.10 2.17 -26.32
CA VAL A 306 8.25 0.78 -25.89
C VAL A 306 6.98 -0.01 -26.18
N ASP A 307 7.13 -1.27 -26.55
CA ASP A 307 6.03 -2.21 -26.69
C ASP A 307 5.86 -2.94 -25.34
N LEU A 308 4.75 -2.64 -24.65
CA LEU A 308 4.37 -3.28 -23.40
C LEU A 308 3.60 -4.55 -23.72
N GLN A 309 4.22 -5.69 -23.40
CA GLN A 309 3.66 -7.00 -23.74
C GLN A 309 2.35 -7.27 -23.02
N PRO A 310 1.50 -8.18 -23.54
CA PRO A 310 0.30 -8.62 -22.86
C PRO A 310 0.59 -9.12 -21.45
N TYR A 311 -0.34 -8.90 -20.55
CA TYR A 311 -0.30 -9.41 -19.17
C TYR A 311 1.04 -9.18 -18.48
N SER A 312 1.50 -7.92 -18.47
CA SER A 312 2.78 -7.55 -17.89
C SER A 312 2.74 -6.31 -17.01
N PHE A 313 3.52 -6.35 -15.94
CA PHE A 313 3.89 -5.19 -15.13
C PHE A 313 5.38 -4.95 -15.28
N VAL A 314 5.77 -3.76 -15.74
CA VAL A 314 7.14 -3.40 -16.09
C VAL A 314 7.55 -2.17 -15.29
N MET A 315 8.75 -2.22 -14.71
CA MET A 315 9.35 -1.10 -14.00
C MET A 315 10.74 -0.79 -14.54
N TYR A 316 11.00 0.48 -14.85
CA TYR A 316 12.34 0.99 -15.14
C TYR A 316 12.87 1.73 -13.91
N THR A 317 14.04 1.31 -13.42
CA THR A 317 14.80 1.97 -12.36
C THR A 317 15.95 2.74 -12.99
N ILE A 318 15.88 4.06 -12.96
CA ILE A 318 16.76 4.97 -13.69
C ILE A 318 17.43 5.93 -12.70
N SER A 319 18.75 5.89 -12.57
CA SER A 319 19.49 6.83 -11.72
C SER A 319 19.63 8.18 -12.41
N LEU A 320 19.63 9.26 -11.63
CA LEU A 320 19.95 10.63 -12.02
C LEU A 320 21.32 11.01 -11.46
N ASN A 321 22.10 11.80 -12.24
CA ASN A 321 23.41 12.34 -11.78
C ASN A 321 23.24 13.45 -10.74
#